data_2cc47b60db51a704ce92c765bc9c0026
#
_entry.id   2cc47b60db51a704ce92c765bc9c0026
#
_cell.length_a   1.000
_cell.length_b   1.000
_cell.length_c   1.000
_cell.angle_alpha   90.00
_cell.angle_beta   90.00
_cell.angle_gamma   90.00
#
_symmetry.space_group_name_H-M   'P 1'
#
loop_
_entity.id
_entity.type
_entity.pdbx_description
1 polymer ?
#
loop_
_entity_poly.entity_id
_entity_poly.type
_entity_poly.pdbx_seq_one_letter_code
_entity_poly.pdbx_strand_id
1 'polypeptide(L)' 'MRYEYTVTQEGGEAEIMKAMSWKKLFQKLLMKYPKFSGWCSYFNKKGHLQTRHFRNGKETRK' A
#
# COMPACT_ATOMS: atom_id res chain seq x y z
N MET A 1 17.46 -2.98 -2.22
CA MET A 1 16.50 -3.12 -3.32
C MET A 1 15.16 -2.55 -2.92
N ARG A 2 14.59 -1.71 -3.76
CA ARG A 2 13.28 -1.08 -3.47
C ARG A 2 12.19 -1.74 -4.28
N TYR A 3 11.04 -1.88 -3.67
CA TYR A 3 9.85 -2.42 -4.32
C TYR A 3 8.90 -1.29 -4.65
N GLU A 4 8.22 -1.40 -5.78
CA GLU A 4 7.18 -0.45 -6.16
C GLU A 4 5.83 -0.94 -5.68
N TYR A 5 5.08 -0.03 -5.07
CA TYR A 5 3.74 -0.31 -4.56
C TYR A 5 2.77 0.66 -5.21
N THR A 6 1.70 0.13 -5.78
CA THR A 6 0.63 0.96 -6.34
C THR A 6 -0.42 1.17 -5.27
N VAL A 7 -0.52 2.39 -4.79
CA VAL A 7 -1.44 2.76 -3.72
C VAL A 7 -2.63 3.48 -4.34
N THR A 8 -3.82 2.94 -4.16
CA THR A 8 -5.05 3.53 -4.71
C THR A 8 -5.96 3.93 -3.57
N GLN A 9 -6.28 5.21 -3.50
CA GLN A 9 -7.25 5.71 -2.52
C GLN A 9 -8.66 5.45 -3.03
N GLU A 10 -9.57 5.12 -2.11
CA GLU A 10 -10.97 4.96 -2.45
C GLU A 10 -11.51 6.30 -2.94
N GLY A 11 -12.01 6.31 -4.17
CA GLY A 11 -12.52 7.52 -4.80
C GLY A 11 -11.45 8.49 -5.27
N GLY A 12 -10.17 8.11 -5.20
CA GLY A 12 -9.06 8.96 -5.60
C GLY A 12 -8.20 8.34 -6.68
N GLU A 13 -7.04 8.94 -6.91
CA GLU A 13 -6.12 8.49 -7.94
C GLU A 13 -5.11 7.50 -7.39
N ALA A 14 -4.59 6.65 -8.29
CA ALA A 14 -3.51 5.73 -7.93
C ALA A 14 -2.19 6.48 -7.86
N GLU A 15 -1.35 6.08 -6.93
CA GLU A 15 -0.04 6.68 -6.73
C GLU A 15 0.98 5.57 -6.57
N ILE A 16 2.17 5.73 -7.13
CA ILE A 16 3.23 4.76 -6.98
C ILE A 16 4.16 5.21 -5.87
N MET A 17 4.36 4.34 -4.89
CA MET A 17 5.28 4.57 -3.79
C MET A 17 6.35 3.50 -3.79
N LYS A 18 7.57 3.87 -3.44
CA LYS A 18 8.69 2.95 -3.37
C LYS A 18 9.16 2.81 -1.94
N ALA A 19 9.45 1.59 -1.54
CA ALA A 19 9.96 1.33 -0.20
C ALA A 19 10.81 0.06 -0.20
N MET A 20 11.67 -0.08 0.79
CA MET A 20 12.55 -1.24 0.89
C MET A 20 11.80 -2.46 1.43
N SER A 21 10.72 -2.24 2.16
CA SER A 21 9.92 -3.32 2.71
C SER A 21 8.48 -2.87 2.87
N TRP A 22 7.57 -3.84 3.02
CA TRP A 22 6.16 -3.55 3.28
C TRP A 22 5.97 -2.70 4.53
N LYS A 23 6.70 -3.06 5.58
CA LYS A 23 6.60 -2.35 6.85
C LYS A 23 6.96 -0.87 6.71
N LYS A 24 8.03 -0.58 5.95
CA LYS A 24 8.44 0.79 5.71
C LYS A 24 7.44 1.53 4.83
N LEU A 25 6.87 0.86 3.84
CA LEU A 25 5.83 1.45 3.02
C LEU A 25 4.63 1.84 3.87
N PHE A 26 4.19 0.94 4.74
CA PHE A 26 3.05 1.16 5.59
C PHE A 26 3.26 2.37 6.49
N GLN A 27 4.44 2.51 7.05
CA GLN A 27 4.77 3.69 7.86
C GLN A 27 4.68 4.97 7.05
N LYS A 28 5.26 5.00 5.84
CA LYS A 28 5.19 6.16 4.98
C LYS A 28 3.76 6.49 4.59
N LEU A 29 2.99 5.46 4.27
CA LEU A 29 1.61 5.63 3.85
C LEU A 29 0.77 6.26 4.96
N LEU A 30 0.91 5.79 6.18
CA LEU A 30 0.16 6.32 7.30
C LEU A 30 0.62 7.72 7.71
N MET A 31 1.89 8.05 7.48
CA MET A 31 2.36 9.40 7.72
C MET A 31 1.75 10.39 6.73
N LYS A 32 1.59 9.96 5.47
CA LYS A 32 1.01 10.81 4.44
C LYS A 32 -0.51 10.81 4.51
N TYR A 33 -1.11 9.66 4.79
CA TYR A 33 -2.56 9.49 4.87
C TYR A 33 -2.93 8.75 6.15
N PRO A 34 -3.06 9.44 7.29
CA PRO A 34 -3.31 8.76 8.58
C PRO A 34 -4.58 7.90 8.61
N LYS A 35 -5.57 8.27 7.82
CA LYS A 35 -6.83 7.53 7.74
C LYS A 35 -7.01 6.93 6.35
N PHE A 36 -5.94 6.37 5.80
CA PHE A 36 -5.97 5.82 4.46
C PHE A 36 -7.06 4.77 4.31
N SER A 37 -7.86 4.91 3.27
CA SER A 37 -8.87 3.93 2.87
C SER A 37 -8.66 3.64 1.39
N GLY A 38 -8.58 2.35 1.04
CA GLY A 38 -8.33 1.95 -0.33
C GLY A 38 -7.57 0.65 -0.36
N TRP A 39 -6.67 0.52 -1.32
CA TRP A 39 -5.88 -0.71 -1.43
C TRP A 39 -4.48 -0.41 -1.95
N CYS A 40 -3.58 -1.35 -1.69
CA CYS A 40 -2.19 -1.26 -2.11
C CYS A 40 -1.82 -2.57 -2.81
N SER A 41 -1.31 -2.47 -4.03
CA SER A 41 -0.92 -3.64 -4.82
C SER A 41 0.58 -3.62 -5.07
N TYR A 42 1.18 -4.80 -5.03
CA TYR A 42 2.61 -4.93 -5.30
C TYR A 42 2.94 -6.35 -5.72
N PHE A 43 4.10 -6.54 -6.34
CA PHE A 43 4.60 -7.87 -6.66
C PHE A 43 5.58 -8.30 -5.59
N ASN A 44 5.39 -9.52 -5.07
CA ASN A 44 6.31 -10.08 -4.08
C ASN A 44 7.57 -10.62 -4.78
N LYS A 45 8.48 -11.20 -4.00
CA LYS A 45 9.74 -11.73 -4.52
C LYS A 45 9.55 -12.82 -5.56
N LYS A 46 8.43 -13.53 -5.49
CA LYS A 46 8.11 -14.60 -6.44
C LYS A 46 7.43 -14.09 -7.69
N GLY A 47 7.20 -12.80 -7.80
CA GLY A 47 6.53 -12.20 -8.93
C GLY A 47 5.02 -12.31 -8.89
N HIS A 48 4.44 -12.69 -7.77
CA HIS A 48 3.00 -12.78 -7.62
C HIS A 48 2.42 -11.45 -7.16
N LEU A 49 1.31 -11.06 -7.75
CA LEU A 49 0.63 -9.82 -7.36
C LEU A 49 -0.07 -10.03 -6.02
N GLN A 50 0.22 -9.13 -5.09
CA GLN A 50 -0.42 -9.10 -3.79
C GLN A 50 -1.21 -7.81 -3.66
N THR A 51 -2.39 -7.88 -3.07
CA THR A 51 -3.24 -6.71 -2.85
C THR A 51 -3.66 -6.68 -1.39
N ARG A 52 -3.48 -5.53 -0.75
CA ARG A 52 -3.89 -5.33 0.64
C ARG A 52 -4.89 -4.20 0.71
N HIS A 53 -5.96 -4.44 1.43
CA HIS A 53 -7.04 -3.46 1.57
C HIS A 53 -6.96 -2.78 2.92
N PHE A 54 -7.33 -1.50 2.95
CA PHE A 54 -7.24 -0.67 4.15
C PHE A 54 -8.53 0.12 4.34
N ARG A 55 -8.84 0.40 5.60
CA ARG A 55 -9.96 1.29 5.95
C ARG A 55 -9.58 2.05 7.21
N ASN A 56 -9.67 3.38 7.16
CA ASN A 56 -9.33 4.27 8.28
C ASN A 56 -7.94 4.03 8.84
N GLY A 57 -6.98 3.75 7.96
CA GLY A 57 -5.60 3.55 8.35
C GLY A 57 -5.28 2.17 8.91
N LYS A 58 -6.23 1.25 8.85
CA LYS A 58 -6.03 -0.12 9.32
C LYS A 58 -6.19 -1.10 8.19
N GLU A 59 -5.33 -2.12 8.16
CA GLU A 59 -5.44 -3.17 7.17
C GLU A 59 -6.66 -4.03 7.46
N THR A 60 -7.49 -4.24 6.44
CA THR A 60 -8.66 -5.11 6.56
C THR A 60 -8.34 -6.45 5.94
N ARG A 61 -8.74 -7.53 6.62
CA ARG A 61 -8.62 -8.87 6.09
C ARG A 61 -10.00 -9.41 5.77
N LYS A 62 -10.04 -10.14 4.68
CA LYS A 62 -11.25 -10.91 4.39
C LYS A 62 -11.18 -12.23 5.10
#